data_f77fe53d465a93ffb39719847aa161c3
#
_entry.id   f77fe53d465a93ffb39719847aa161c3
#
_cell.length_a   1.000
_cell.length_b   1.000
_cell.length_c   1.000
_cell.angle_alpha   90.00
_cell.angle_beta   90.00
_cell.angle_gamma   90.00
#
_symmetry.space_group_name_H-M   'P 1'
#
loop_
_entity.id
_entity.type
_entity.pdbx_description
1 polymer ?
#
loop_
_entity_poly.entity_id
_entity_poly.type
_entity_poly.pdbx_seq_one_letter_code
_entity_poly.pdbx_strand_id
1 'polypeptide(L)'
;MKTIFSITYQVCGEEIKSLGLFNSINKVKDAIALHELGGSFDAYSAVDLEKLTSNINYQLATYYNDAERLFYSERDVEYHVHEWQFDDGFSIESDMLEVIHLEALDCDEIHESIGITQNRSYCSDIILGCEVSRRVSNGEDLSDEDKLNLVSEIDLVIAKNNQILFDEGDVCYCIVTHKFSNEK
;
A
#
# COMPACT_ATOMS: atom_id res chain seq x y z
N MET A 1 -8.74 16.23 -12.08
CA MET A 1 -7.81 15.33 -11.38
C MET A 1 -8.57 14.58 -10.30
N LYS A 2 -8.56 13.27 -10.34
CA LYS A 2 -9.28 12.41 -9.37
C LYS A 2 -8.29 11.88 -8.34
N THR A 3 -8.60 12.05 -7.08
CA THR A 3 -7.79 11.53 -5.97
C THR A 3 -8.43 10.30 -5.37
N ILE A 4 -7.63 9.27 -5.14
CA ILE A 4 -8.01 8.03 -4.44
C ILE A 4 -6.97 7.77 -3.36
N PHE A 5 -7.41 7.30 -2.22
CA PHE A 5 -6.55 6.86 -1.12
C PHE A 5 -6.65 5.35 -0.99
N SER A 6 -5.52 4.66 -1.02
CA SER A 6 -5.43 3.27 -0.58
C SER A 6 -4.97 3.21 0.86
N ILE A 7 -5.56 2.30 1.64
CA ILE A 7 -5.12 2.05 3.01
C ILE A 7 -4.72 0.59 3.11
N THR A 8 -3.50 0.36 3.54
CA THR A 8 -3.05 -0.93 4.05
C THR A 8 -2.81 -0.83 5.56
N TYR A 9 -2.84 -1.97 6.21
CA TYR A 9 -2.43 -2.08 7.60
C TYR A 9 -1.63 -3.35 7.83
N GLN A 10 -0.74 -3.29 8.79
CA GLN A 10 0.09 -4.40 9.23
C GLN A 10 0.07 -4.47 10.76
N VAL A 11 -0.11 -5.66 11.29
CA VAL A 11 0.16 -5.96 12.69
C VAL A 11 1.60 -6.46 12.77
N CYS A 12 2.36 -6.08 13.79
CA CYS A 12 3.77 -6.42 13.91
C CYS A 12 4.07 -7.89 13.53
N GLY A 13 4.86 -8.08 12.47
CA GLY A 13 5.27 -9.39 11.97
C GLY A 13 4.22 -10.16 11.16
N GLU A 14 3.05 -9.57 10.87
CA GLU A 14 2.03 -10.17 10.00
C GLU A 14 2.12 -9.64 8.56
N GLU A 15 1.41 -10.32 7.66
CA GLU A 15 1.24 -9.90 6.25
C GLU A 15 0.49 -8.57 6.15
N ILE A 16 0.88 -7.72 5.19
CA ILE A 16 0.16 -6.50 4.85
C ILE A 16 -1.24 -6.81 4.34
N LYS A 17 -2.24 -6.13 4.89
CA LYS A 17 -3.66 -6.32 4.56
C LYS A 17 -4.30 -5.03 4.05
N SER A 18 -5.25 -5.16 3.12
CA SER A 18 -6.05 -4.04 2.64
C SER A 18 -7.11 -3.64 3.65
N LEU A 19 -7.22 -2.34 3.94
CA LEU A 19 -8.39 -1.78 4.60
C LEU A 19 -9.41 -1.23 3.59
N GLY A 20 -8.97 -0.79 2.41
CA GLY A 20 -9.84 -0.38 1.33
C GLY A 20 -9.32 0.78 0.48
N LEU A 21 -10.21 1.24 -0.44
CA LEU A 21 -10.00 2.42 -1.28
C LEU A 21 -11.06 3.47 -0.96
N PHE A 22 -10.63 4.71 -0.87
CA PHE A 22 -11.46 5.83 -0.45
C PHE A 22 -11.25 7.05 -1.36
N ASN A 23 -12.28 7.86 -1.52
CA ASN A 23 -12.23 9.05 -2.37
C ASN A 23 -12.00 10.35 -1.57
N SER A 24 -11.79 10.25 -0.26
CA SER A 24 -11.45 11.40 0.59
C SER A 24 -10.72 11.00 1.84
N ILE A 25 -9.87 11.90 2.32
CA ILE A 25 -9.11 11.71 3.57
C ILE A 25 -10.01 11.58 4.80
N ASN A 26 -11.19 12.17 4.80
CA ASN A 26 -12.12 12.01 5.93
C ASN A 26 -12.62 10.58 6.04
N LYS A 27 -12.96 9.93 4.91
CA LYS A 27 -13.33 8.52 4.90
C LYS A 27 -12.19 7.58 5.29
N VAL A 28 -10.96 7.94 4.94
CA VAL A 28 -9.75 7.26 5.43
C VAL A 28 -9.72 7.26 6.96
N LYS A 29 -9.90 8.43 7.58
CA LYS A 29 -9.88 8.59 9.04
C LYS A 29 -11.01 7.78 9.70
N ASP A 30 -12.21 7.84 9.12
CA ASP A 30 -13.35 7.07 9.61
C ASP A 30 -13.10 5.55 9.51
N ALA A 31 -12.49 5.09 8.42
CA ALA A 31 -12.16 3.67 8.23
C ALA A 31 -11.11 3.19 9.24
N ILE A 32 -10.05 3.97 9.48
CA ILE A 32 -9.04 3.66 10.50
C ILE A 32 -9.70 3.61 11.88
N ALA A 33 -10.50 4.64 12.24
CA ALA A 33 -11.18 4.68 13.52
C ALA A 33 -12.11 3.48 13.71
N LEU A 34 -12.88 3.12 12.69
CA LEU A 34 -13.78 1.97 12.75
C LEU A 34 -13.01 0.64 12.92
N HIS A 35 -11.88 0.49 12.23
CA HIS A 35 -11.04 -0.69 12.35
C HIS A 35 -10.42 -0.80 13.76
N GLU A 36 -9.89 0.31 14.30
CA GLU A 36 -9.36 0.38 15.67
C GLU A 36 -10.40 0.00 16.72
N LEU A 37 -11.66 0.36 16.49
CA LEU A 37 -12.78 0.08 17.38
C LEU A 37 -13.43 -1.31 17.13
N GLY A 38 -12.79 -2.16 16.33
CA GLY A 38 -13.28 -3.51 16.06
C GLY A 38 -14.59 -3.55 15.25
N GLY A 39 -14.83 -2.52 14.44
CA GLY A 39 -15.95 -2.45 13.51
C GLY A 39 -17.25 -1.86 14.07
N SER A 40 -17.24 -1.30 15.30
CA SER A 40 -18.44 -0.68 15.90
C SER A 40 -18.08 0.54 16.73
N PHE A 41 -18.75 1.66 16.45
CA PHE A 41 -18.65 2.89 17.27
C PHE A 41 -19.50 2.82 18.55
N ASP A 42 -20.52 1.97 18.58
CA ASP A 42 -21.54 1.96 19.64
C ASP A 42 -21.00 1.51 21.02
N ALA A 43 -19.88 0.82 21.02
CA ALA A 43 -19.27 0.28 22.24
C ALA A 43 -18.37 1.29 22.98
N TYR A 44 -18.13 2.48 22.41
CA TYR A 44 -17.15 3.44 22.91
C TYR A 44 -17.80 4.73 23.37
N SER A 45 -17.19 5.36 24.38
CA SER A 45 -17.66 6.67 24.84
C SER A 45 -17.34 7.77 23.81
N ALA A 46 -18.11 8.84 23.80
CA ALA A 46 -17.83 9.99 22.94
C ALA A 46 -16.43 10.59 23.18
N VAL A 47 -15.92 10.50 24.41
CA VAL A 47 -14.58 10.98 24.77
C VAL A 47 -13.48 10.11 24.15
N ASP A 48 -13.67 8.78 24.14
CA ASP A 48 -12.69 7.87 23.54
C ASP A 48 -12.65 8.03 22.01
N LEU A 49 -13.80 8.23 21.38
CA LEU A 49 -13.91 8.52 19.96
C LEU A 49 -13.23 9.84 19.60
N GLU A 50 -13.45 10.90 20.39
CA GLU A 50 -12.81 12.20 20.17
C GLU A 50 -11.29 12.10 20.31
N LYS A 51 -10.80 11.39 21.33
CA LYS A 51 -9.38 11.15 21.55
C LYS A 51 -8.75 10.39 20.38
N LEU A 52 -9.37 9.28 19.93
CA LEU A 52 -8.90 8.49 18.80
C LEU A 52 -8.87 9.31 17.51
N THR A 53 -9.96 10.00 17.19
CA THR A 53 -10.05 10.85 15.99
C THR A 53 -9.01 11.98 16.02
N SER A 54 -8.77 12.58 17.17
CA SER A 54 -7.74 13.61 17.33
C SER A 54 -6.35 13.06 17.12
N ASN A 55 -6.05 11.85 17.62
CA ASN A 55 -4.79 11.17 17.42
C ASN A 55 -4.56 10.81 15.93
N ILE A 56 -5.57 10.23 15.26
CA ILE A 56 -5.52 9.92 13.82
C ILE A 56 -5.24 11.20 13.02
N ASN A 57 -5.95 12.28 13.29
CA ASN A 57 -5.75 13.56 12.63
C ASN A 57 -4.33 14.08 12.80
N TYR A 58 -3.82 14.02 14.03
CA TYR A 58 -2.47 14.48 14.35
C TYR A 58 -1.40 13.65 13.64
N GLN A 59 -1.47 12.32 13.74
CA GLN A 59 -0.46 11.45 13.14
C GLN A 59 -0.45 11.54 11.61
N LEU A 60 -1.61 11.44 10.95
CA LEU A 60 -1.70 11.56 9.48
C LEU A 60 -1.30 12.95 8.95
N ALA A 61 -1.29 13.98 9.80
CA ALA A 61 -0.76 15.29 9.44
C ALA A 61 0.73 15.45 9.72
N THR A 62 1.28 14.69 10.66
CA THR A 62 2.66 14.78 11.12
C THR A 62 3.57 13.80 10.39
N TYR A 63 3.12 12.56 10.23
CA TYR A 63 3.83 11.52 9.51
C TYR A 63 3.39 11.50 8.06
N TYR A 64 3.90 12.47 7.31
CA TYR A 64 3.60 12.67 5.90
C TYR A 64 4.93 12.76 5.13
N ASN A 65 5.08 11.89 4.15
CA ASN A 65 6.21 11.93 3.22
C ASN A 65 5.65 11.75 1.80
N ASP A 66 5.83 12.77 0.95
CA ASP A 66 5.29 12.84 -0.40
C ASP A 66 3.78 12.53 -0.45
N ALA A 67 3.39 11.38 -0.97
CA ALA A 67 2.00 10.93 -1.07
C ALA A 67 1.59 9.98 0.06
N GLU A 68 2.50 9.58 0.95
CA GLU A 68 2.23 8.63 2.02
C GLU A 68 2.03 9.30 3.38
N ARG A 69 1.07 8.80 4.13
CA ARG A 69 0.76 9.20 5.50
C ARG A 69 0.67 7.98 6.38
N LEU A 70 1.21 8.07 7.57
CA LEU A 70 1.26 6.95 8.51
C LEU A 70 0.42 7.22 9.75
N PHE A 71 -0.21 6.18 10.25
CA PHE A 71 -0.84 6.16 11.56
C PHE A 71 -0.39 4.91 12.32
N TYR A 72 0.14 5.11 13.53
CA TYR A 72 0.54 4.05 14.44
C TYR A 72 -0.47 3.93 15.57
N SER A 73 -1.07 2.77 15.68
CA SER A 73 -2.04 2.44 16.72
C SER A 73 -1.38 2.10 18.05
N GLU A 74 -2.05 2.36 19.16
CA GLU A 74 -1.66 1.84 20.48
C GLU A 74 -1.75 0.29 20.57
N ARG A 75 -2.29 -0.38 19.55
CA ARG A 75 -2.46 -1.83 19.44
C ARG A 75 -1.39 -2.52 18.56
N ASP A 76 -0.28 -1.85 18.34
CA ASP A 76 0.81 -2.32 17.47
C ASP A 76 0.35 -2.57 16.01
N VAL A 77 -0.60 -1.77 15.54
CA VAL A 77 -1.06 -1.75 14.15
C VAL A 77 -0.51 -0.52 13.46
N GLU A 78 0.14 -0.71 12.35
CA GLU A 78 0.62 0.34 11.47
C GLU A 78 -0.31 0.47 10.27
N TYR A 79 -0.73 1.70 9.95
CA TYR A 79 -1.56 2.00 8.79
C TYR A 79 -0.79 2.88 7.83
N HIS A 80 -0.69 2.43 6.58
CA HIS A 80 -0.13 3.17 5.47
C HIS A 80 -1.26 3.70 4.59
N VAL A 81 -1.30 5.00 4.41
CA VAL A 81 -2.28 5.69 3.58
C VAL A 81 -1.57 6.35 2.42
N HIS A 82 -1.76 5.85 1.21
CA HIS A 82 -1.17 6.42 0.02
C HIS A 82 -2.21 7.21 -0.79
N GLU A 83 -1.83 8.42 -1.22
CA GLU A 83 -2.64 9.31 -2.05
C GLU A 83 -2.27 9.15 -3.53
N TRP A 84 -3.19 8.60 -4.32
CA TRP A 84 -3.05 8.43 -5.76
C TRP A 84 -3.76 9.54 -6.51
N GLN A 85 -3.07 10.16 -7.44
CA GLN A 85 -3.65 11.20 -8.30
C GLN A 85 -3.76 10.69 -9.73
N PHE A 86 -4.97 10.73 -10.29
CA PHE A 86 -5.25 10.30 -11.65
C PHE A 86 -5.69 11.47 -12.51
N ASP A 87 -5.32 11.43 -13.78
CA ASP A 87 -5.82 12.37 -14.77
C ASP A 87 -7.33 12.24 -14.96
N ASP A 88 -7.99 13.30 -15.39
CA ASP A 88 -9.46 13.33 -15.57
C ASP A 88 -9.98 12.28 -16.58
N GLY A 89 -9.11 11.80 -17.48
CA GLY A 89 -9.40 10.72 -18.42
C GLY A 89 -9.30 9.31 -17.84
N PHE A 90 -8.82 9.15 -16.61
CA PHE A 90 -8.70 7.83 -16.00
C PHE A 90 -10.06 7.31 -15.54
N SER A 91 -10.54 6.26 -16.19
CA SER A 91 -11.76 5.55 -15.82
C SER A 91 -11.41 4.34 -14.96
N ILE A 92 -11.98 4.26 -13.78
CA ILE A 92 -11.89 3.05 -12.97
C ILE A 92 -13.02 2.14 -13.42
N GLU A 93 -12.67 1.10 -14.15
CA GLU A 93 -13.61 0.12 -14.71
C GLU A 93 -13.87 -1.05 -13.77
N SER A 94 -13.02 -1.20 -12.75
CA SER A 94 -13.06 -2.30 -11.78
C SER A 94 -13.41 -1.79 -10.39
N ASP A 95 -14.17 -2.59 -9.64
CA ASP A 95 -14.39 -2.36 -8.20
C ASP A 95 -13.14 -2.72 -7.34
N MET A 96 -12.09 -3.18 -7.98
CA MET A 96 -10.83 -3.57 -7.32
C MET A 96 -9.64 -2.94 -8.03
N LEU A 97 -8.65 -2.55 -7.24
CA LEU A 97 -7.33 -2.12 -7.73
C LEU A 97 -6.25 -2.95 -7.02
N GLU A 98 -5.20 -3.28 -7.79
CA GLU A 98 -3.97 -3.86 -7.23
C GLU A 98 -3.02 -2.73 -6.88
N VAL A 99 -2.54 -2.70 -5.65
CA VAL A 99 -1.49 -1.79 -5.18
C VAL A 99 -0.25 -2.61 -4.90
N ILE A 100 0.89 -2.15 -5.40
CA ILE A 100 2.17 -2.78 -5.20
C ILE A 100 2.93 -2.00 -4.13
N HIS A 101 3.34 -2.70 -3.09
CA HIS A 101 4.17 -2.19 -2.01
C HIS A 101 5.57 -2.77 -2.13
N LEU A 102 6.56 -1.94 -1.90
CA LEU A 102 7.96 -2.32 -1.70
C LEU A 102 8.27 -2.28 -0.21
N GLU A 103 8.80 -3.37 0.30
CA GLU A 103 9.40 -3.47 1.64
C GLU A 103 10.89 -3.74 1.48
N ALA A 104 11.75 -2.93 2.08
CA ALA A 104 13.18 -3.17 2.16
C ALA A 104 13.56 -3.34 3.63
N LEU A 105 14.10 -4.52 3.96
CA LEU A 105 14.40 -4.92 5.34
C LEU A 105 15.77 -4.43 5.83
N ASP A 106 16.65 -3.98 4.92
CA ASP A 106 18.05 -3.69 5.21
C ASP A 106 18.32 -2.29 5.82
N CYS A 107 17.42 -1.34 5.68
CA CYS A 107 17.60 0.03 6.14
C CYS A 107 16.29 0.64 6.57
N ASP A 108 16.01 0.63 7.87
CA ASP A 108 14.87 1.37 8.44
C ASP A 108 13.55 1.13 7.67
N GLU A 109 13.05 -0.09 7.71
CA GLU A 109 11.74 -0.54 7.21
C GLU A 109 11.08 0.43 6.20
N ILE A 110 11.55 0.41 4.95
CA ILE A 110 10.93 1.22 3.90
C ILE A 110 9.69 0.47 3.43
N HIS A 111 8.52 0.98 3.81
CA HIS A 111 7.25 0.61 3.20
C HIS A 111 6.86 1.71 2.22
N GLU A 112 6.89 1.41 0.94
CA GLU A 112 6.54 2.37 -0.09
C GLU A 112 5.52 1.77 -1.06
N SER A 113 4.45 2.53 -1.34
CA SER A 113 3.50 2.16 -2.40
C SER A 113 4.03 2.64 -3.74
N ILE A 114 4.52 1.71 -4.56
CA ILE A 114 5.25 2.00 -5.80
C ILE A 114 4.38 2.03 -7.05
N GLY A 115 3.16 1.50 -6.99
CA GLY A 115 2.28 1.48 -8.14
C GLY A 115 0.87 1.01 -7.84
N ILE A 116 -0.05 1.38 -8.72
CA ILE A 116 -1.45 0.99 -8.67
C ILE A 116 -1.95 0.63 -10.07
N THR A 117 -2.70 -0.46 -10.20
CA THR A 117 -3.24 -0.91 -11.48
C THR A 117 -4.60 -1.58 -11.32
N GLN A 118 -5.41 -1.56 -12.40
CA GLN A 118 -6.67 -2.31 -12.50
C GLN A 118 -6.48 -3.73 -13.01
N ASN A 119 -5.31 -4.04 -13.54
CA ASN A 119 -5.02 -5.32 -14.15
C ASN A 119 -3.74 -5.90 -13.55
N ARG A 120 -3.88 -7.04 -12.90
CA ARG A 120 -2.78 -7.75 -12.28
C ARG A 120 -1.60 -8.06 -13.23
N SER A 121 -1.86 -8.21 -14.53
CA SER A 121 -0.78 -8.43 -15.51
C SER A 121 0.20 -7.26 -15.60
N TYR A 122 -0.21 -6.04 -15.23
CA TYR A 122 0.68 -4.88 -15.20
C TYR A 122 1.52 -4.79 -13.92
N CYS A 123 1.22 -5.61 -12.90
CA CYS A 123 2.06 -5.65 -11.70
C CYS A 123 3.49 -6.07 -12.03
N SER A 124 3.68 -7.00 -12.97
CA SER A 124 5.01 -7.42 -13.42
C SER A 124 5.82 -6.26 -13.98
N ASP A 125 5.20 -5.42 -14.81
CA ASP A 125 5.88 -4.28 -15.46
C ASP A 125 6.30 -3.24 -14.40
N ILE A 126 5.46 -2.99 -13.38
CA ILE A 126 5.74 -2.06 -12.30
C ILE A 126 6.89 -2.59 -11.44
N ILE A 127 6.81 -3.85 -11.00
CA ILE A 127 7.86 -4.49 -10.19
C ILE A 127 9.18 -4.54 -10.96
N LEU A 128 9.14 -4.94 -12.24
CA LEU A 128 10.33 -4.96 -13.09
C LEU A 128 10.99 -3.58 -13.18
N GLY A 129 10.20 -2.53 -13.42
CA GLY A 129 10.71 -1.17 -13.52
C GLY A 129 11.41 -0.72 -12.24
N CYS A 130 10.83 -1.01 -11.08
CA CYS A 130 11.42 -0.71 -9.78
C CYS A 130 12.67 -1.54 -9.52
N GLU A 131 12.62 -2.86 -9.76
CA GLU A 131 13.75 -3.75 -9.49
C GLU A 131 14.95 -3.46 -10.39
N VAL A 132 14.73 -3.19 -11.69
CA VAL A 132 15.79 -2.75 -12.60
C VAL A 132 16.40 -1.44 -12.13
N SER A 133 15.58 -0.46 -11.74
CA SER A 133 16.06 0.83 -11.25
C SER A 133 16.90 0.67 -9.98
N ARG A 134 16.46 -0.16 -9.05
CA ARG A 134 17.17 -0.47 -7.80
C ARG A 134 18.52 -1.11 -8.06
N ARG A 135 18.59 -2.15 -8.89
CA ARG A 135 19.84 -2.85 -9.23
C ARG A 135 20.83 -1.94 -9.95
N VAL A 136 20.38 -1.16 -10.92
CA VAL A 136 21.23 -0.17 -11.60
C VAL A 136 21.77 0.87 -10.63
N SER A 137 20.96 1.35 -9.68
CA SER A 137 21.40 2.28 -8.64
C SER A 137 22.44 1.68 -7.70
N ASN A 138 22.40 0.36 -7.50
CA ASN A 138 23.39 -0.40 -6.74
C ASN A 138 24.64 -0.74 -7.55
N GLY A 139 24.71 -0.28 -8.82
CA GLY A 139 25.89 -0.42 -9.68
C GLY A 139 25.90 -1.72 -10.51
N GLU A 140 24.77 -2.43 -10.61
CA GLU A 140 24.66 -3.58 -11.50
C GLU A 140 24.48 -3.14 -12.95
N ASP A 141 25.14 -3.83 -13.87
CA ASP A 141 24.98 -3.64 -15.32
C ASP A 141 24.11 -4.79 -15.86
N LEU A 142 22.82 -4.50 -16.04
CA LEU A 142 21.82 -5.49 -16.47
C LEU A 142 21.73 -5.53 -18.00
N SER A 143 22.12 -6.65 -18.59
CA SER A 143 21.90 -6.92 -20.00
C SER A 143 20.41 -7.08 -20.34
N ASP A 144 20.05 -7.05 -21.63
CA ASP A 144 18.68 -7.30 -22.05
C ASP A 144 18.24 -8.75 -21.75
N GLU A 145 19.17 -9.70 -21.72
CA GLU A 145 18.91 -11.08 -21.32
C GLU A 145 18.58 -11.17 -19.82
N ASP A 146 19.31 -10.44 -18.96
CA ASP A 146 19.03 -10.38 -17.52
C ASP A 146 17.64 -9.83 -17.25
N LYS A 147 17.24 -8.76 -17.96
CA LYS A 147 15.89 -8.18 -17.85
C LYS A 147 14.80 -9.14 -18.28
N LEU A 148 15.00 -9.90 -19.37
CA LEU A 148 14.05 -10.92 -19.84
C LEU A 148 13.90 -12.06 -18.83
N ASN A 149 15.00 -12.50 -18.23
CA ASN A 149 14.98 -13.51 -17.18
C ASN A 149 14.22 -13.00 -15.96
N LEU A 150 14.46 -11.76 -15.54
CA LEU A 150 13.79 -11.13 -14.42
C LEU A 150 12.27 -10.99 -14.65
N VAL A 151 11.83 -10.59 -15.86
CA VAL A 151 10.40 -10.59 -16.23
C VAL A 151 9.79 -11.97 -16.04
N SER A 152 10.46 -13.00 -16.58
CA SER A 152 9.95 -14.37 -16.53
C SER A 152 9.84 -14.89 -15.10
N GLU A 153 10.78 -14.53 -14.23
CA GLU A 153 10.75 -14.84 -12.80
C GLU A 153 9.59 -14.14 -12.10
N ILE A 154 9.43 -12.83 -12.30
CA ILE A 154 8.37 -12.04 -11.72
C ILE A 154 7.00 -12.61 -12.13
N ASP A 155 6.77 -12.84 -13.43
CA ASP A 155 5.52 -13.37 -13.95
C ASP A 155 5.17 -14.73 -13.35
N LEU A 156 6.16 -15.61 -13.22
CA LEU A 156 5.95 -16.95 -12.67
C LEU A 156 5.52 -16.89 -11.19
N VAL A 157 6.12 -15.98 -10.42
CA VAL A 157 5.87 -15.86 -8.99
C VAL A 157 4.53 -15.17 -8.74
N ILE A 158 4.26 -14.03 -9.36
CA ILE A 158 3.02 -13.28 -9.13
C ILE A 158 1.78 -14.00 -9.66
N ALA A 159 1.93 -14.92 -10.62
CA ALA A 159 0.83 -15.77 -11.07
C ALA A 159 0.28 -16.69 -9.95
N LYS A 160 1.08 -16.93 -8.91
CA LYS A 160 0.75 -17.88 -7.83
C LYS A 160 0.72 -17.24 -6.45
N ASN A 161 1.43 -16.13 -6.27
CA ASN A 161 1.66 -15.48 -4.99
C ASN A 161 1.34 -13.99 -5.10
N ASN A 162 1.08 -13.37 -3.96
CA ASN A 162 0.95 -11.92 -3.84
C ASN A 162 2.26 -11.24 -3.40
N GLN A 163 3.34 -12.00 -3.35
CA GLN A 163 4.63 -11.55 -2.84
C GLN A 163 5.74 -12.15 -3.67
N ILE A 164 6.76 -11.35 -3.95
CA ILE A 164 8.03 -11.79 -4.55
C ILE A 164 9.19 -11.22 -3.74
N LEU A 165 10.17 -12.07 -3.47
CA LEU A 165 11.34 -11.74 -2.68
C LEU A 165 12.58 -11.70 -3.57
N PHE A 166 13.42 -10.70 -3.37
CA PHE A 166 14.74 -10.57 -3.96
C PHE A 166 15.80 -10.43 -2.88
N ASP A 167 17.08 -10.61 -3.25
CA ASP A 167 18.24 -10.45 -2.40
C ASP A 167 18.11 -11.22 -1.07
N GLU A 168 17.89 -12.55 -1.19
CA GLU A 168 17.74 -13.46 -0.04
C GLU A 168 16.61 -13.09 0.94
N GLY A 169 15.69 -12.24 0.50
CA GLY A 169 14.54 -11.78 1.28
C GLY A 169 14.66 -10.35 1.81
N ASP A 170 15.77 -9.65 1.54
CA ASP A 170 15.96 -8.27 2.00
C ASP A 170 15.06 -7.26 1.26
N VAL A 171 14.59 -7.64 0.07
CA VAL A 171 13.64 -6.84 -0.72
C VAL A 171 12.40 -7.66 -1.04
N CYS A 172 11.25 -7.12 -0.70
CA CYS A 172 9.96 -7.75 -0.90
C CYS A 172 9.02 -6.82 -1.67
N TYR A 173 8.39 -7.35 -2.72
CA TYR A 173 7.28 -6.69 -3.39
C TYR A 173 5.98 -7.41 -3.04
N CYS A 174 5.06 -6.70 -2.41
CA CYS A 174 3.75 -7.21 -2.02
C CYS A 174 2.66 -6.63 -2.92
N ILE A 175 1.78 -7.46 -3.46
CA ILE A 175 0.62 -7.05 -4.25
C ILE A 175 -0.62 -7.17 -3.36
N VAL A 176 -1.24 -6.06 -3.05
CA VAL A 176 -2.43 -6.01 -2.20
C VAL A 176 -3.64 -5.62 -3.06
N THR A 177 -4.63 -6.50 -3.10
CA THR A 177 -5.91 -6.22 -3.78
C THR A 177 -6.79 -5.38 -2.89
N HIS A 178 -7.11 -4.18 -3.33
CA HIS A 178 -8.02 -3.28 -2.66
C HIS A 178 -9.40 -3.26 -3.32
N LYS A 179 -10.44 -3.20 -2.51
CA LYS A 179 -11.81 -2.99 -2.98
C LYS A 179 -12.27 -1.58 -2.63
N PHE A 180 -13.02 -0.97 -3.55
CA PHE A 180 -13.75 0.24 -3.19
C PHE A 180 -14.77 -0.11 -2.12
N SER A 181 -14.78 0.67 -1.04
CA SER A 181 -15.86 0.58 -0.07
C SER A 181 -17.13 1.08 -0.76
N ASN A 182 -18.00 0.14 -1.16
CA ASN A 182 -19.32 0.48 -1.67
C ASN A 182 -20.09 1.13 -0.51
N GLU A 183 -20.25 2.44 -0.58
CA GLU A 183 -21.18 3.14 0.29
C GLU A 183 -22.60 2.70 -0.05
N LYS A 184 -23.26 2.09 0.93
CA LYS A 184 -24.71 2.14 1.00
C LYS A 184 -25.13 3.27 1.91
#